data_08d4964a2a1a73f19989bfe50a4f6a29
#
_entry.id   08d4964a2a1a73f19989bfe50a4f6a29
#
_cell.length_a   1.000
_cell.length_b   1.000
_cell.length_c   1.000
_cell.angle_alpha   90.00
_cell.angle_beta   90.00
_cell.angle_gamma   90.00
#
_symmetry.space_group_name_H-M   'P 1'
#
loop_
_entity.id
_entity.type
_entity.pdbx_description
1 polymer ?
#
loop_
_entity_poly.entity_id
_entity_poly.type
_entity_poly.pdbx_seq_one_letter_code
_entity_poly.pdbx_strand_id
1 'polypeptide(L)'
;MKVVILAGGFGTRISEESHLKPKPMIEIGEKPIMWHIMKYYSQFGYNEFIICLGYKQYVVKEFFADYFLHTSDVTFDLANNSMKVHNNYAEPWKVTLIDTGLNTMTGGRVKRIKEYVGNEPFMLTYGDGLANIDLKALEEFHRSHGKLATITAVNIGQRFGVLDLEDNGKINSFREKNDDDGSLINGGYMVLNPGVFDYIEGDSTVFEQAPLRNLAKDGELMAYRHEGFWKCMDTQREMKKLEELWQSGKAPWKIWKD
;
A
#
# COMPACT_ATOMS: atom_id res chain seq x y z
N MET A 1 -2.77 -1.03 -16.44
CA MET A 1 -2.92 0.06 -15.46
C MET A 1 -1.67 0.10 -14.60
N LYS A 2 -1.11 1.29 -14.34
CA LYS A 2 0.05 1.47 -13.47
C LYS A 2 -0.38 1.45 -12.00
N VAL A 3 0.50 0.98 -11.12
CA VAL A 3 0.29 0.97 -9.67
C VAL A 3 1.25 1.95 -9.01
N VAL A 4 0.71 2.92 -8.30
CA VAL A 4 1.48 3.90 -7.52
C VAL A 4 1.53 3.44 -6.07
N ILE A 5 2.75 3.38 -5.50
CA ILE A 5 2.95 2.99 -4.10
C ILE A 5 3.55 4.17 -3.34
N LEU A 6 2.85 4.63 -2.29
CA LEU A 6 3.35 5.67 -1.39
C LEU A 6 4.31 5.07 -0.36
N ALA A 7 5.60 5.34 -0.51
CA ALA A 7 6.69 4.73 0.27
C ALA A 7 7.65 5.76 0.88
N GLY A 8 7.27 7.03 0.95
CA GLY A 8 8.18 8.13 1.33
C GLY A 8 8.06 8.62 2.78
N GLY A 9 7.17 8.04 3.61
CA GLY A 9 6.95 8.47 4.99
C GLY A 9 8.03 8.03 5.97
N PHE A 10 8.13 8.71 7.13
CA PHE A 10 9.13 8.44 8.17
C PHE A 10 8.91 7.14 8.96
N GLY A 11 7.69 6.59 9.00
CA GLY A 11 7.38 5.35 9.72
C GLY A 11 7.50 5.45 11.24
N THR A 12 7.24 6.60 11.84
CA THR A 12 7.51 6.90 13.27
C THR A 12 6.79 6.00 14.27
N ARG A 13 5.66 5.38 13.88
CA ARG A 13 4.88 4.47 14.75
C ARG A 13 5.50 3.08 14.93
N ILE A 14 6.46 2.71 14.09
CA ILE A 14 7.25 1.47 14.18
C ILE A 14 8.75 1.82 14.23
N SER A 15 9.11 2.67 15.19
CA SER A 15 10.42 3.32 15.29
C SER A 15 11.57 2.34 15.47
N GLU A 16 11.36 1.19 16.13
CA GLU A 16 12.39 0.19 16.36
C GLU A 16 12.98 -0.37 15.05
N GLU A 17 12.16 -0.45 14.01
CA GLU A 17 12.58 -0.94 12.68
C GLU A 17 12.86 0.22 11.70
N SER A 18 12.06 1.29 11.76
CA SER A 18 12.12 2.37 10.77
C SER A 18 13.37 3.24 10.90
N HIS A 19 14.12 3.17 12.02
CA HIS A 19 15.42 3.83 12.14
C HIS A 19 16.52 3.14 11.31
N LEU A 20 16.35 1.89 10.92
CA LEU A 20 17.29 1.14 10.07
C LEU A 20 16.89 1.21 8.60
N LYS A 21 15.64 0.95 8.29
CA LYS A 21 15.10 0.91 6.92
C LYS A 21 13.72 1.58 6.83
N PRO A 22 13.30 2.12 5.67
CA PRO A 22 11.98 2.73 5.55
C PRO A 22 10.90 1.65 5.73
N LYS A 23 9.75 2.03 6.27
CA LYS A 23 8.65 1.11 6.62
C LYS A 23 8.28 0.10 5.52
N PRO A 24 8.18 0.48 4.23
CA PRO A 24 7.91 -0.46 3.15
C PRO A 24 8.97 -1.54 2.94
N MET A 25 10.17 -1.37 3.52
CA MET A 25 11.28 -2.33 3.46
C MET A 25 11.40 -3.21 4.71
N ILE A 26 10.48 -3.10 5.66
CA ILE A 26 10.38 -4.03 6.79
C ILE A 26 9.88 -5.38 6.25
N GLU A 27 10.52 -6.45 6.69
CA GLU A 27 10.31 -7.79 6.12
C GLU A 27 9.19 -8.54 6.81
N ILE A 28 8.49 -9.33 6.01
CA ILE A 28 7.55 -10.38 6.39
C ILE A 28 8.01 -11.63 5.62
N GLY A 29 8.41 -12.69 6.33
CA GLY A 29 8.93 -13.90 5.68
C GLY A 29 10.14 -13.63 4.78
N GLU A 30 11.12 -12.88 5.25
CA GLU A 30 12.37 -12.53 4.55
C GLU A 30 12.18 -11.67 3.28
N LYS A 31 10.98 -11.16 3.02
CA LYS A 31 10.71 -10.24 1.91
C LYS A 31 10.10 -8.93 2.43
N PRO A 32 10.52 -7.76 1.89
CA PRO A 32 9.90 -6.49 2.25
C PRO A 32 8.38 -6.51 2.08
N ILE A 33 7.63 -5.86 2.98
CA ILE A 33 6.16 -5.77 2.83
C ILE A 33 5.76 -5.17 1.47
N MET A 34 6.56 -4.25 0.94
CA MET A 34 6.37 -3.69 -0.40
C MET A 34 6.46 -4.78 -1.49
N TRP A 35 7.36 -5.75 -1.35
CA TRP A 35 7.45 -6.91 -2.27
C TRP A 35 6.15 -7.71 -2.26
N HIS A 36 5.56 -7.98 -1.09
CA HIS A 36 4.29 -8.69 -0.98
C HIS A 36 3.15 -7.92 -1.66
N ILE A 37 3.09 -6.60 -1.48
CA ILE A 37 2.12 -5.73 -2.16
C ILE A 37 2.29 -5.86 -3.68
N MET A 38 3.51 -5.68 -4.19
CA MET A 38 3.80 -5.76 -5.63
C MET A 38 3.48 -7.15 -6.18
N LYS A 39 3.86 -8.23 -5.46
CA LYS A 39 3.56 -9.61 -5.86
C LYS A 39 2.06 -9.87 -5.91
N TYR A 40 1.30 -9.31 -4.96
CA TYR A 40 -0.15 -9.39 -4.96
C TYR A 40 -0.77 -8.71 -6.20
N TYR A 41 -0.39 -7.48 -6.51
CA TYR A 41 -0.85 -6.78 -7.72
C TYR A 41 -0.48 -7.53 -9.00
N SER A 42 0.68 -8.15 -9.02
CA SER A 42 1.19 -8.93 -10.14
C SER A 42 0.30 -10.13 -10.48
N GLN A 43 -0.34 -10.76 -9.49
CA GLN A 43 -1.27 -11.87 -9.70
C GLN A 43 -2.52 -11.47 -10.49
N PHE A 44 -2.84 -10.18 -10.49
CA PHE A 44 -3.92 -9.60 -11.28
C PHE A 44 -3.44 -9.00 -12.63
N GLY A 45 -2.16 -9.18 -12.96
CA GLY A 45 -1.55 -8.68 -14.20
C GLY A 45 -1.08 -7.23 -14.15
N TYR A 46 -1.01 -6.61 -12.96
CA TYR A 46 -0.48 -5.26 -12.78
C TYR A 46 1.01 -5.33 -12.44
N ASN A 47 1.88 -5.14 -13.44
CA ASN A 47 3.33 -5.31 -13.35
C ASN A 47 4.14 -4.02 -13.53
N GLU A 48 3.47 -2.87 -13.68
CA GLU A 48 4.13 -1.57 -13.83
C GLU A 48 3.90 -0.72 -12.58
N PHE A 49 4.99 -0.46 -11.85
CA PHE A 49 4.96 0.20 -10.54
C PHE A 49 5.68 1.55 -10.59
N ILE A 50 5.07 2.57 -9.96
CA ILE A 50 5.68 3.87 -9.68
C ILE A 50 5.75 4.00 -8.16
N ILE A 51 6.95 4.05 -7.59
CA ILE A 51 7.16 4.10 -6.15
C ILE A 51 7.57 5.51 -5.74
N CYS A 52 6.73 6.17 -4.94
CA CYS A 52 6.96 7.51 -4.41
C CYS A 52 7.88 7.43 -3.19
N LEU A 53 9.15 7.78 -3.36
CA LEU A 53 10.19 7.71 -2.34
C LEU A 53 10.37 9.03 -1.58
N GLY A 54 10.97 8.95 -0.41
CA GLY A 54 11.33 10.07 0.45
C GLY A 54 12.35 9.63 1.50
N TYR A 55 11.90 9.33 2.72
CA TYR A 55 12.76 8.90 3.80
C TYR A 55 13.53 7.63 3.42
N LYS A 56 14.86 7.64 3.62
CA LYS A 56 15.77 6.52 3.31
C LYS A 56 15.57 5.89 1.93
N GLN A 57 15.30 6.70 0.93
CA GLN A 57 15.02 6.25 -0.43
C GLN A 57 16.14 5.37 -1.03
N TYR A 58 17.38 5.54 -0.59
CA TYR A 58 18.53 4.76 -1.07
C TYR A 58 18.37 3.26 -0.78
N VAL A 59 17.78 2.88 0.36
CA VAL A 59 17.54 1.46 0.71
C VAL A 59 16.60 0.79 -0.30
N VAL A 60 15.57 1.51 -0.74
CA VAL A 60 14.66 1.01 -1.77
C VAL A 60 15.35 0.92 -3.12
N LYS A 61 16.17 1.92 -3.47
CA LYS A 61 16.92 1.93 -4.73
C LYS A 61 17.95 0.80 -4.80
N GLU A 62 18.71 0.55 -3.71
CA GLU A 62 19.64 -0.57 -3.60
C GLU A 62 18.92 -1.91 -3.75
N PHE A 63 17.79 -2.10 -3.07
CA PHE A 63 17.00 -3.32 -3.20
C PHE A 63 16.64 -3.65 -4.66
N PHE A 64 16.21 -2.67 -5.45
CA PHE A 64 15.86 -2.91 -6.84
C PHE A 64 17.07 -2.96 -7.77
N ALA A 65 18.15 -2.23 -7.48
CA ALA A 65 19.39 -2.28 -8.26
C ALA A 65 20.01 -3.69 -8.22
N ASP A 66 19.96 -4.33 -7.06
CA ASP A 66 20.56 -5.65 -6.84
C ASP A 66 19.55 -6.80 -6.90
N TYR A 67 18.27 -6.50 -7.20
CA TYR A 67 17.17 -7.46 -7.14
C TYR A 67 17.45 -8.73 -7.95
N PHE A 68 17.96 -8.60 -9.16
CA PHE A 68 18.25 -9.73 -10.04
C PHE A 68 19.41 -10.60 -9.53
N LEU A 69 20.40 -10.00 -8.83
CA LEU A 69 21.51 -10.74 -8.22
C LEU A 69 21.01 -11.64 -7.09
N HIS A 70 20.10 -11.12 -6.25
CA HIS A 70 19.54 -11.86 -5.12
C HIS A 70 18.54 -12.95 -5.51
N THR A 71 18.02 -12.89 -6.74
CA THR A 71 17.03 -13.84 -7.26
C THR A 71 17.58 -14.75 -8.35
N SER A 72 18.89 -14.75 -8.59
CA SER A 72 19.53 -15.48 -9.69
C SER A 72 20.72 -16.30 -9.21
N ASP A 73 21.04 -17.37 -9.93
CA ASP A 73 22.31 -18.06 -9.79
C ASP A 73 23.40 -17.29 -10.54
N VAL A 74 24.47 -16.91 -9.87
CA VAL A 74 25.49 -16.01 -10.41
C VAL A 74 26.89 -16.56 -10.15
N THR A 75 27.76 -16.47 -11.15
CA THR A 75 29.22 -16.68 -11.00
C THR A 75 29.93 -15.34 -11.13
N PHE A 76 30.72 -14.98 -10.12
CA PHE A 76 31.64 -13.87 -10.17
C PHE A 76 33.06 -14.39 -10.44
N ASP A 77 33.64 -14.00 -11.55
CA ASP A 77 35.05 -14.23 -11.84
C ASP A 77 35.86 -12.99 -11.42
N LEU A 78 36.40 -13.05 -10.21
CA LEU A 78 37.11 -11.92 -9.63
C LEU A 78 38.48 -11.67 -10.32
N ALA A 79 39.07 -12.70 -10.93
CA ALA A 79 40.34 -12.55 -11.64
C ALA A 79 40.16 -11.75 -12.94
N ASN A 80 39.04 -11.93 -13.63
CA ASN A 80 38.75 -11.27 -14.91
C ASN A 80 37.73 -10.14 -14.76
N ASN A 81 37.33 -9.80 -13.52
CA ASN A 81 36.30 -8.78 -13.23
C ASN A 81 35.04 -8.93 -14.09
N SER A 82 34.51 -10.16 -14.16
CA SER A 82 33.34 -10.49 -14.96
C SER A 82 32.26 -11.21 -14.15
N MET A 83 31.02 -11.12 -14.59
CA MET A 83 29.88 -11.74 -13.98
C MET A 83 29.05 -12.50 -15.01
N LYS A 84 28.58 -13.69 -14.65
CA LYS A 84 27.70 -14.50 -15.47
C LYS A 84 26.46 -14.89 -14.66
N VAL A 85 25.28 -14.48 -15.12
CA VAL A 85 23.97 -14.90 -14.60
C VAL A 85 23.56 -16.18 -15.29
N HIS A 86 23.22 -17.25 -14.53
CA HIS A 86 22.82 -18.55 -15.06
C HIS A 86 21.29 -18.67 -15.18
N ASN A 87 20.58 -18.46 -14.10
CA ASN A 87 19.14 -18.48 -14.03
C ASN A 87 18.64 -17.14 -13.49
N ASN A 88 17.55 -16.63 -14.03
CA ASN A 88 16.93 -15.41 -13.58
C ASN A 88 15.50 -15.70 -13.14
N TYR A 89 15.25 -15.59 -11.83
CA TYR A 89 13.94 -15.78 -11.21
C TYR A 89 13.32 -14.44 -10.78
N ALA A 90 13.83 -13.32 -11.32
CA ALA A 90 13.26 -12.01 -11.02
C ALA A 90 11.81 -11.89 -11.48
N GLU A 91 11.03 -11.17 -10.70
CA GLU A 91 9.64 -10.85 -11.06
C GLU A 91 9.57 -10.00 -12.34
N PRO A 92 8.51 -10.16 -13.16
CA PRO A 92 8.38 -9.44 -14.42
C PRO A 92 7.93 -7.98 -14.22
N TRP A 93 8.52 -7.30 -13.24
CA TRP A 93 8.12 -5.95 -12.86
C TRP A 93 8.89 -4.87 -13.63
N LYS A 94 8.16 -3.84 -14.04
CA LYS A 94 8.73 -2.57 -14.46
C LYS A 94 8.56 -1.57 -13.31
N VAL A 95 9.67 -1.14 -12.71
CA VAL A 95 9.66 -0.30 -11.51
C VAL A 95 10.29 1.06 -11.82
N THR A 96 9.54 2.11 -11.51
CA THR A 96 10.00 3.50 -11.58
C THR A 96 10.10 4.07 -10.17
N LEU A 97 11.29 4.46 -9.74
CA LEU A 97 11.59 4.97 -8.40
C LEU A 97 11.72 6.49 -8.45
N ILE A 98 10.77 7.21 -7.84
CA ILE A 98 10.70 8.67 -7.91
C ILE A 98 11.03 9.27 -6.55
N ASP A 99 12.04 10.13 -6.48
CA ASP A 99 12.26 11.00 -5.33
C ASP A 99 11.16 12.07 -5.29
N THR A 100 10.20 11.87 -4.41
CA THR A 100 9.08 12.81 -4.21
C THR A 100 9.33 13.80 -3.07
N GLY A 101 10.56 13.85 -2.55
CA GLY A 101 10.96 14.76 -1.48
C GLY A 101 10.75 14.19 -0.07
N LEU A 102 11.61 14.60 0.86
CA LEU A 102 11.59 14.10 2.25
C LEU A 102 10.35 14.54 3.01
N ASN A 103 10.01 15.83 2.94
CA ASN A 103 8.94 16.46 3.72
C ASN A 103 7.62 16.60 2.95
N THR A 104 7.53 16.04 1.76
CA THR A 104 6.32 16.09 0.94
C THR A 104 5.23 15.19 1.54
N MET A 105 4.02 15.72 1.65
CA MET A 105 2.85 14.99 2.14
C MET A 105 2.27 14.06 1.06
N THR A 106 1.34 13.19 1.44
CA THR A 106 0.79 12.14 0.56
C THR A 106 0.23 12.69 -0.76
N GLY A 107 -0.55 13.77 -0.72
CA GLY A 107 -1.06 14.44 -1.92
C GLY A 107 0.04 15.03 -2.79
N GLY A 108 1.01 15.71 -2.17
CA GLY A 108 2.16 16.25 -2.89
C GLY A 108 2.94 15.17 -3.62
N ARG A 109 3.15 14.00 -3.01
CA ARG A 109 3.80 12.85 -3.68
C ARG A 109 3.00 12.37 -4.90
N VAL A 110 1.68 12.27 -4.75
CA VAL A 110 0.79 11.93 -5.87
C VAL A 110 0.90 12.99 -6.97
N LYS A 111 0.92 14.28 -6.65
CA LYS A 111 1.04 15.34 -7.66
C LYS A 111 2.36 15.27 -8.44
N ARG A 112 3.47 14.96 -7.77
CA ARG A 112 4.81 14.90 -8.38
C ARG A 112 4.99 13.77 -9.40
N ILE A 113 4.10 12.76 -9.38
CA ILE A 113 4.19 11.63 -10.31
C ILE A 113 3.22 11.76 -11.50
N LYS A 114 2.54 12.90 -11.68
CA LYS A 114 1.56 13.13 -12.74
C LYS A 114 2.10 12.77 -14.13
N GLU A 115 3.31 13.20 -14.46
CA GLU A 115 3.93 12.94 -15.76
C GLU A 115 4.23 11.44 -15.99
N TYR A 116 4.56 10.72 -14.93
CA TYR A 116 4.85 9.27 -14.99
C TYR A 116 3.58 8.43 -15.11
N VAL A 117 2.47 8.89 -14.53
CA VAL A 117 1.16 8.26 -14.68
C VAL A 117 0.63 8.46 -16.09
N GLY A 118 0.71 9.70 -16.62
CA GLY A 118 0.12 10.07 -17.89
C GLY A 118 -1.38 10.33 -17.78
N ASN A 119 -2.12 10.01 -18.85
CA ASN A 119 -3.55 10.32 -18.99
C ASN A 119 -4.46 9.12 -18.73
N GLU A 120 -3.92 7.99 -18.29
CA GLU A 120 -4.68 6.77 -18.03
C GLU A 120 -5.03 6.63 -16.56
N PRO A 121 -6.14 5.94 -16.22
CA PRO A 121 -6.43 5.56 -14.85
C PRO A 121 -5.28 4.77 -14.23
N PHE A 122 -5.06 4.95 -12.94
CA PHE A 122 -4.00 4.28 -12.18
C PHE A 122 -4.51 3.81 -10.82
N MET A 123 -3.84 2.81 -10.29
CA MET A 123 -4.06 2.35 -8.93
C MET A 123 -3.12 3.10 -7.97
N LEU A 124 -3.59 3.39 -6.76
CA LEU A 124 -2.80 3.98 -5.69
C LEU A 124 -2.94 3.13 -4.44
N THR A 125 -1.81 2.83 -3.79
CA THR A 125 -1.80 2.14 -2.50
C THR A 125 -0.70 2.69 -1.58
N TYR A 126 -0.86 2.42 -0.27
CA TYR A 126 0.21 2.67 0.71
C TYR A 126 1.20 1.50 0.72
N GLY A 127 2.44 1.78 1.11
CA GLY A 127 3.53 0.79 1.13
C GLY A 127 3.57 -0.10 2.38
N ASP A 128 2.47 -0.21 3.14
CA ASP A 128 2.44 -0.85 4.45
C ASP A 128 1.17 -1.65 4.76
N GLY A 129 0.25 -1.80 3.82
CA GLY A 129 -1.01 -2.52 3.99
C GLY A 129 -1.10 -3.75 3.10
N LEU A 130 -1.49 -4.90 3.68
CA LEU A 130 -1.76 -6.15 2.98
C LEU A 130 -3.24 -6.48 3.04
N ALA A 131 -3.78 -6.98 1.93
CA ALA A 131 -5.19 -7.33 1.81
C ALA A 131 -5.39 -8.45 0.77
N ASN A 132 -6.59 -9.05 0.78
CA ASN A 132 -7.02 -9.99 -0.26
C ASN A 132 -8.16 -9.42 -1.12
N ILE A 133 -8.04 -8.15 -1.47
CA ILE A 133 -9.03 -7.42 -2.30
C ILE A 133 -8.98 -7.94 -3.73
N ASP A 134 -10.12 -8.25 -4.32
CA ASP A 134 -10.19 -8.52 -5.76
C ASP A 134 -9.92 -7.23 -6.54
N LEU A 135 -8.69 -7.10 -7.04
CA LEU A 135 -8.26 -5.90 -7.75
C LEU A 135 -8.92 -5.76 -9.14
N LYS A 136 -9.38 -6.87 -9.74
CA LYS A 136 -10.14 -6.79 -10.99
C LYS A 136 -11.55 -6.28 -10.74
N ALA A 137 -12.21 -6.80 -9.72
CA ALA A 137 -13.53 -6.30 -9.32
C ALA A 137 -13.48 -4.82 -8.88
N LEU A 138 -12.41 -4.41 -8.19
CA LEU A 138 -12.18 -3.00 -7.84
C LEU A 138 -12.02 -2.11 -9.09
N GLU A 139 -11.24 -2.55 -10.09
CA GLU A 139 -11.08 -1.85 -11.37
C GLU A 139 -12.40 -1.76 -12.14
N GLU A 140 -13.13 -2.86 -12.24
CA GLU A 140 -14.43 -2.93 -12.92
C GLU A 140 -15.45 -2.02 -12.25
N PHE A 141 -15.51 -2.01 -10.91
CA PHE A 141 -16.36 -1.10 -10.15
C PHE A 141 -16.01 0.36 -10.46
N HIS A 142 -14.73 0.73 -10.46
CA HIS A 142 -14.30 2.08 -10.81
C HIS A 142 -14.75 2.48 -12.22
N ARG A 143 -14.56 1.61 -13.20
CA ARG A 143 -14.96 1.86 -14.59
C ARG A 143 -16.49 2.00 -14.76
N SER A 144 -17.26 1.27 -13.95
CA SER A 144 -18.72 1.23 -14.06
C SER A 144 -19.42 2.54 -13.70
N HIS A 145 -18.86 3.31 -12.75
CA HIS A 145 -19.50 4.54 -12.28
C HIS A 145 -18.96 5.83 -12.94
N GLY A 146 -17.81 5.76 -13.63
CA GLY A 146 -17.23 6.88 -14.39
C GLY A 146 -16.77 8.09 -13.54
N LYS A 147 -16.62 7.95 -12.22
CA LYS A 147 -16.16 9.00 -11.31
C LYS A 147 -14.63 9.05 -11.24
N LEU A 148 -14.09 10.13 -10.63
CA LEU A 148 -12.65 10.36 -10.57
C LEU A 148 -11.90 9.44 -9.62
N ALA A 149 -12.53 9.00 -8.53
CA ALA A 149 -11.86 8.22 -7.52
C ALA A 149 -12.74 7.09 -6.95
N THR A 150 -12.13 5.93 -6.74
CA THR A 150 -12.66 4.83 -5.94
C THR A 150 -11.67 4.53 -4.82
N ILE A 151 -12.15 4.48 -3.59
CA ILE A 151 -11.38 3.99 -2.44
C ILE A 151 -11.98 2.66 -1.96
N THR A 152 -11.13 1.77 -1.45
CA THR A 152 -11.62 0.57 -0.78
C THR A 152 -12.02 0.90 0.64
N ALA A 153 -13.27 0.61 1.00
CA ALA A 153 -13.81 0.74 2.35
C ALA A 153 -13.70 -0.60 3.08
N VAL A 154 -13.00 -0.62 4.22
CA VAL A 154 -12.79 -1.82 5.04
C VAL A 154 -13.33 -1.62 6.44
N ASN A 155 -13.88 -2.68 7.03
CA ASN A 155 -14.29 -2.70 8.41
C ASN A 155 -13.16 -3.30 9.27
N ILE A 156 -12.59 -2.53 10.19
CA ILE A 156 -11.52 -3.01 11.09
C ILE A 156 -12.06 -3.57 12.41
N GLY A 157 -13.39 -3.58 12.59
CA GLY A 157 -14.04 -3.87 13.87
C GLY A 157 -13.67 -2.85 14.95
N GLN A 158 -14.48 -2.76 15.99
CA GLN A 158 -14.07 -2.02 17.19
C GLN A 158 -13.11 -2.85 18.03
N ARG A 159 -12.10 -2.22 18.63
CA ARG A 159 -11.12 -2.93 19.48
C ARG A 159 -11.65 -3.22 20.89
N PHE A 160 -12.74 -2.58 21.27
CA PHE A 160 -13.29 -2.57 22.64
C PHE A 160 -14.80 -2.79 22.60
N GLY A 161 -15.34 -3.28 23.74
CA GLY A 161 -16.80 -3.38 23.92
C GLY A 161 -17.48 -2.02 23.85
N VAL A 162 -18.73 -2.02 23.41
CA VAL A 162 -19.55 -0.83 23.26
C VAL A 162 -20.34 -0.58 24.54
N LEU A 163 -20.27 0.64 25.06
CA LEU A 163 -21.03 1.12 26.21
C LEU A 163 -22.14 2.04 25.74
N ASP A 164 -23.37 1.80 26.19
CA ASP A 164 -24.48 2.73 26.11
C ASP A 164 -24.62 3.44 27.48
N LEU A 165 -24.43 4.77 27.47
CA LEU A 165 -24.36 5.58 28.69
C LEU A 165 -25.51 6.59 28.73
N GLU A 166 -26.12 6.77 29.90
CA GLU A 166 -26.94 7.94 30.20
C GLU A 166 -26.06 9.15 30.59
N ASP A 167 -26.62 10.35 30.52
CA ASP A 167 -25.93 11.61 30.87
C ASP A 167 -25.40 11.65 32.31
N ASN A 168 -26.03 10.88 33.22
CA ASN A 168 -25.66 10.74 34.61
C ASN A 168 -24.50 9.74 34.83
N GLY A 169 -23.97 9.11 33.75
CA GLY A 169 -22.91 8.13 33.80
C GLY A 169 -23.37 6.68 34.05
N LYS A 170 -24.69 6.43 34.15
CA LYS A 170 -25.21 5.07 34.26
C LYS A 170 -25.02 4.30 32.95
N ILE A 171 -24.55 3.06 33.07
CA ILE A 171 -24.41 2.14 31.94
C ILE A 171 -25.72 1.42 31.71
N ASN A 172 -26.40 1.69 30.59
CA ASN A 172 -27.63 1.02 30.22
C ASN A 172 -27.36 -0.34 29.58
N SER A 173 -26.31 -0.43 28.75
CA SER A 173 -25.89 -1.69 28.18
C SER A 173 -24.37 -1.72 27.98
N PHE A 174 -23.80 -2.90 28.20
CA PHE A 174 -22.46 -3.27 27.79
C PHE A 174 -22.60 -4.47 26.89
N ARG A 175 -22.07 -4.37 25.67
CA ARG A 175 -22.02 -5.50 24.76
C ARG A 175 -20.62 -5.72 24.23
N GLU A 176 -20.25 -6.97 24.11
CA GLU A 176 -19.05 -7.32 23.35
C GLU A 176 -19.21 -6.84 21.91
N LYS A 177 -18.11 -6.49 21.29
CA LYS A 177 -18.08 -6.01 19.90
C LYS A 177 -18.67 -7.03 18.92
N ASN A 178 -19.46 -6.56 17.95
CA ASN A 178 -19.84 -7.29 16.75
C ASN A 178 -19.09 -6.73 15.55
N ASP A 179 -18.89 -7.54 14.52
CA ASP A 179 -18.22 -7.10 13.26
C ASP A 179 -18.97 -5.93 12.58
N ASP A 180 -20.28 -5.79 12.84
CA ASP A 180 -21.10 -4.69 12.33
C ASP A 180 -20.93 -3.36 13.07
N ASP A 181 -20.28 -3.34 14.23
CA ASP A 181 -20.07 -2.13 15.06
C ASP A 181 -18.91 -1.26 14.57
N GLY A 182 -18.14 -1.70 13.58
CA GLY A 182 -17.00 -0.97 13.03
C GLY A 182 -17.40 0.08 12.03
N SER A 183 -16.85 1.29 12.17
CA SER A 183 -16.90 2.27 11.11
C SER A 183 -16.04 1.81 9.93
N LEU A 184 -16.56 1.99 8.70
CA LEU A 184 -15.77 1.81 7.50
C LEU A 184 -14.65 2.85 7.43
N ILE A 185 -13.45 2.41 7.14
CA ILE A 185 -12.28 3.26 6.95
C ILE A 185 -11.70 3.10 5.54
N ASN A 186 -10.86 4.05 5.13
CA ASN A 186 -10.08 3.94 3.91
C ASN A 186 -9.05 2.81 4.04
N GLY A 187 -9.22 1.75 3.27
CA GLY A 187 -8.32 0.58 3.23
C GLY A 187 -7.03 0.81 2.42
N GLY A 188 -6.88 1.97 1.78
CA GLY A 188 -5.64 2.34 1.09
C GLY A 188 -5.43 1.70 -0.28
N TYR A 189 -6.38 0.95 -0.80
CA TYR A 189 -6.38 0.45 -2.18
C TYR A 189 -7.37 1.28 -2.98
N MET A 190 -6.87 1.98 -4.00
CA MET A 190 -7.65 2.98 -4.74
C MET A 190 -7.48 2.80 -6.24
N VAL A 191 -8.50 3.22 -6.99
CA VAL A 191 -8.39 3.45 -8.44
C VAL A 191 -8.77 4.89 -8.72
N LEU A 192 -7.91 5.59 -9.47
CA LEU A 192 -7.98 7.02 -9.66
C LEU A 192 -7.87 7.37 -11.15
N ASN A 193 -8.69 8.30 -11.61
CA ASN A 193 -8.55 8.95 -12.90
C ASN A 193 -7.62 10.18 -12.78
N PRO A 194 -6.90 10.59 -13.85
CA PRO A 194 -5.97 11.73 -13.79
C PRO A 194 -6.58 13.05 -13.32
N GLY A 195 -7.91 13.24 -13.45
CA GLY A 195 -8.60 14.42 -12.91
C GLY A 195 -8.41 14.65 -11.41
N VAL A 196 -7.99 13.63 -10.65
CA VAL A 196 -7.69 13.80 -9.21
C VAL A 196 -6.51 14.73 -8.95
N PHE A 197 -5.60 14.92 -9.91
CA PHE A 197 -4.47 15.84 -9.77
C PHE A 197 -4.89 17.30 -9.63
N ASP A 198 -6.09 17.67 -10.11
CA ASP A 198 -6.62 19.03 -10.02
C ASP A 198 -7.13 19.36 -8.61
N TYR A 199 -7.36 18.33 -7.76
CA TYR A 199 -7.71 18.47 -6.35
C TYR A 199 -6.50 18.59 -5.42
N ILE A 200 -5.28 18.54 -5.95
CA ILE A 200 -4.04 18.60 -5.17
C ILE A 200 -3.33 19.94 -5.41
N GLU A 201 -3.19 20.75 -4.37
CA GLU A 201 -2.56 22.07 -4.48
C GLU A 201 -1.04 21.98 -4.65
N GLY A 202 -0.35 21.21 -3.80
CA GLY A 202 1.11 21.13 -3.80
C GLY A 202 1.68 20.17 -2.77
N ASP A 203 2.95 20.36 -2.44
CA ASP A 203 3.73 19.44 -1.60
C ASP A 203 3.21 19.26 -0.18
N SER A 204 2.59 20.30 0.40
CA SER A 204 2.00 20.25 1.74
C SER A 204 0.61 19.61 1.79
N THR A 205 0.05 19.22 0.64
CA THR A 205 -1.29 18.62 0.58
C THR A 205 -1.27 17.20 1.11
N VAL A 206 -2.12 16.92 2.11
CA VAL A 206 -2.44 15.57 2.58
C VAL A 206 -3.60 15.03 1.75
N PHE A 207 -3.37 13.96 0.99
CA PHE A 207 -4.35 13.40 0.04
C PHE A 207 -5.67 13.01 0.72
N GLU A 208 -5.58 12.48 1.93
CA GLU A 208 -6.68 11.99 2.75
C GLU A 208 -7.55 13.12 3.37
N GLN A 209 -7.13 14.37 3.22
CA GLN A 209 -7.84 15.54 3.76
C GLN A 209 -8.62 16.29 2.69
N ALA A 210 -8.11 17.45 2.25
CA ALA A 210 -8.81 18.31 1.31
C ALA A 210 -9.13 17.61 -0.02
N PRO A 211 -8.21 16.88 -0.67
CA PRO A 211 -8.50 16.21 -1.93
C PRO A 211 -9.67 15.22 -1.83
N LEU A 212 -9.62 14.23 -0.93
CA LEU A 212 -10.70 13.25 -0.79
C LEU A 212 -12.01 13.89 -0.33
N ARG A 213 -11.94 14.90 0.55
CA ARG A 213 -13.13 15.65 1.01
C ARG A 213 -13.80 16.38 -0.16
N ASN A 214 -13.03 17.07 -0.99
CA ASN A 214 -13.55 17.82 -2.12
C ASN A 214 -14.10 16.89 -3.20
N LEU A 215 -13.39 15.78 -3.52
CA LEU A 215 -13.90 14.73 -4.40
C LEU A 215 -15.26 14.18 -3.91
N ALA A 216 -15.38 13.93 -2.59
CA ALA A 216 -16.66 13.48 -2.01
C ALA A 216 -17.76 14.53 -2.14
N LYS A 217 -17.46 15.82 -1.86
CA LYS A 217 -18.38 16.94 -1.99
C LYS A 217 -18.90 17.10 -3.42
N ASP A 218 -18.00 16.92 -4.39
CA ASP A 218 -18.32 17.08 -5.82
C ASP A 218 -18.97 15.81 -6.41
N GLY A 219 -19.19 14.76 -5.60
CA GLY A 219 -19.78 13.50 -6.02
C GLY A 219 -18.88 12.65 -6.92
N GLU A 220 -17.56 12.87 -6.83
CA GLU A 220 -16.53 12.22 -7.63
C GLU A 220 -15.75 11.12 -6.88
N LEU A 221 -16.14 10.81 -5.62
CA LEU A 221 -15.57 9.76 -4.79
C LEU A 221 -16.57 8.64 -4.53
N MET A 222 -16.16 7.41 -4.86
CA MET A 222 -16.95 6.20 -4.62
C MET A 222 -16.22 5.25 -3.68
N ALA A 223 -16.95 4.42 -2.94
CA ALA A 223 -16.40 3.41 -2.05
C ALA A 223 -16.71 2.00 -2.55
N TYR A 224 -15.64 1.20 -2.72
CA TYR A 224 -15.73 -0.24 -2.97
C TYR A 224 -15.62 -0.96 -1.62
N ARG A 225 -16.68 -1.65 -1.19
CA ARG A 225 -16.70 -2.36 0.09
C ARG A 225 -15.94 -3.68 0.00
N HIS A 226 -14.99 -3.88 0.92
CA HIS A 226 -14.23 -5.11 1.07
C HIS A 226 -14.46 -5.72 2.44
N GLU A 227 -14.91 -6.97 2.46
CA GLU A 227 -15.25 -7.71 3.68
C GLU A 227 -14.18 -8.79 4.04
N GLY A 228 -13.15 -8.90 3.21
CA GLY A 228 -12.07 -9.87 3.40
C GLY A 228 -10.96 -9.39 4.32
N PHE A 229 -9.82 -10.05 4.21
CA PHE A 229 -8.64 -9.70 4.99
C PHE A 229 -8.07 -8.35 4.57
N TRP A 230 -7.81 -7.52 5.56
CA TRP A 230 -7.04 -6.29 5.44
C TRP A 230 -6.26 -6.02 6.72
N LYS A 231 -4.97 -5.65 6.60
CA LYS A 231 -4.15 -5.27 7.74
C LYS A 231 -3.00 -4.37 7.33
N CYS A 232 -2.85 -3.23 8.03
CA CYS A 232 -1.65 -2.40 7.94
C CYS A 232 -0.61 -2.84 8.97
N MET A 233 0.66 -2.56 8.67
CA MET A 233 1.81 -2.81 9.54
C MET A 233 2.24 -1.51 10.23
N ASP A 234 1.41 -0.95 11.11
CA ASP A 234 1.70 0.31 11.79
C ASP A 234 2.53 0.16 13.07
N THR A 235 2.50 -1.02 13.68
CA THR A 235 3.15 -1.33 14.94
C THR A 235 3.88 -2.66 14.88
N GLN A 236 4.84 -2.89 15.81
CA GLN A 236 5.49 -4.21 15.95
C GLN A 236 4.49 -5.36 16.18
N ARG A 237 3.40 -5.10 16.91
CA ARG A 237 2.35 -6.11 17.13
C ARG A 237 1.70 -6.53 15.81
N GLU A 238 1.46 -5.59 14.91
CA GLU A 238 0.88 -5.86 13.60
C GLU A 238 1.88 -6.57 12.69
N MET A 239 3.15 -6.17 12.71
CA MET A 239 4.23 -6.88 12.03
C MET A 239 4.31 -8.35 12.45
N LYS A 240 4.35 -8.62 13.78
CA LYS A 240 4.37 -10.00 14.30
C LYS A 240 3.17 -10.83 13.85
N LYS A 241 1.98 -10.24 13.82
CA LYS A 241 0.77 -10.93 13.33
C LYS A 241 0.85 -11.27 11.84
N LEU A 242 1.39 -10.38 11.01
CA LEU A 242 1.61 -10.65 9.59
C LEU A 242 2.66 -11.76 9.40
N GLU A 243 3.73 -11.73 10.20
CA GLU A 243 4.76 -12.78 10.21
C GLU A 243 4.19 -14.14 10.62
N GLU A 244 3.39 -14.21 11.69
CA GLU A 244 2.70 -15.43 12.12
C GLU A 244 1.80 -16.02 11.03
N LEU A 245 1.05 -15.18 10.31
CA LEU A 245 0.22 -15.60 9.18
C LEU A 245 1.07 -16.16 8.04
N TRP A 246 2.20 -15.52 7.75
CA TRP A 246 3.12 -15.98 6.71
C TRP A 246 3.74 -17.33 7.06
N GLN A 247 4.34 -17.45 8.25
CA GLN A 247 5.02 -18.66 8.72
C GLN A 247 4.07 -19.87 8.85
N SER A 248 2.81 -19.62 9.22
CA SER A 248 1.79 -20.67 9.29
C SER A 248 1.23 -21.11 7.93
N GLY A 249 1.64 -20.47 6.84
CA GLY A 249 1.09 -20.73 5.50
C GLY A 249 -0.36 -20.28 5.31
N LYS A 250 -0.88 -19.43 6.23
CA LYS A 250 -2.27 -18.95 6.24
C LYS A 250 -2.40 -17.47 5.86
N ALA A 251 -1.38 -16.91 5.21
CA ALA A 251 -1.38 -15.52 4.76
C ALA A 251 -2.44 -15.28 3.66
N PRO A 252 -3.55 -14.56 3.92
CA PRO A 252 -4.65 -14.45 2.96
C PRO A 252 -4.29 -13.66 1.69
N TRP A 253 -3.22 -12.86 1.74
CA TRP A 253 -2.70 -12.13 0.58
C TRP A 253 -1.76 -12.97 -0.29
N LYS A 254 -1.27 -14.12 0.20
CA LYS A 254 -0.42 -15.02 -0.58
C LYS A 254 -1.28 -15.89 -1.49
N ILE A 255 -1.64 -15.37 -2.64
CA ILE A 255 -2.45 -16.06 -3.65
C ILE A 255 -1.61 -16.66 -4.79
N TRP A 256 -0.31 -16.44 -4.79
CA TRP A 256 0.64 -17.04 -5.74
C TRP A 256 1.17 -18.38 -5.23
N LYS A 257 1.61 -19.20 -6.18
CA LYS A 257 2.35 -20.44 -5.90
C LYS A 257 3.84 -20.13 -5.80
N ASP A 258 4.53 -20.85 -4.93
CA ASP A 258 5.99 -20.79 -4.82
C ASP A 258 6.65 -21.43 -6.04
#